data_abe9ca84317bb5e7fcaea39a7e6f0da5
#
_entry.id   abe9ca84317bb5e7fcaea39a7e6f0da5
#
_cell.length_a   1.000
_cell.length_b   1.000
_cell.length_c   1.000
_cell.angle_alpha   90.00
_cell.angle_beta   90.00
_cell.angle_gamma   90.00
#
_symmetry.space_group_name_H-M   'P 1'
#
loop_
_entity.id
_entity.type
_entity.pdbx_description
1 polymer ?
#
loop_
_entity_poly.entity_id
_entity_poly.type
_entity_poly.pdbx_seq_one_letter_code
_entity_poly.pdbx_strand_id
1 'polypeptide(L)'
;MHWLLFSLLKDCLFFLGYVSGQSSFPKPLSRSEESACLAAMALGDEEARRKLIEHNLRLAAHIARKYTVPGCTQEDLVSIGTVGLIKAVQSYKKDCGTSLATYAARCIENEILMTLRAARKRRGEVSLSEPIGTDGEGNDISLIDILGTEPDEVEEAVARRVTLHKIRQVLSSLPPRERTVLEMRYGLLDGKAHPQHEIARLLGISRSYV
;
A
#
# COMPACT_ATOMS: atom_id res chain seq x y z
N MET A 1 53.95 26.60 13.48
CA MET A 1 53.12 25.78 14.39
C MET A 1 51.80 26.46 14.76
N HIS A 2 51.72 27.77 14.92
CA HIS A 2 50.46 28.51 15.21
C HIS A 2 49.41 28.49 14.11
N TRP A 3 49.80 28.41 12.83
CA TRP A 3 48.84 28.42 11.72
C TRP A 3 48.02 27.12 11.64
N LEU A 4 48.62 25.97 11.90
CA LEU A 4 47.92 24.69 11.92
C LEU A 4 46.85 24.63 13.04
N LEU A 5 47.21 25.17 14.21
CA LEU A 5 46.29 25.28 15.36
C LEU A 5 45.12 26.22 15.05
N PHE A 6 45.38 27.33 14.36
CA PHE A 6 44.36 28.30 13.95
C PHE A 6 43.42 27.73 12.88
N SER A 7 43.96 26.94 11.91
CA SER A 7 43.13 26.23 10.92
C SER A 7 42.23 25.20 11.57
N LEU A 8 42.76 24.41 12.50
CA LEU A 8 42.01 23.38 13.23
C LEU A 8 40.92 23.99 14.13
N LEU A 9 41.20 25.14 14.74
CA LEU A 9 40.22 25.88 15.54
C LEU A 9 39.11 26.46 14.67
N LYS A 10 39.41 26.92 13.47
CA LYS A 10 38.48 27.47 12.51
C LYS A 10 37.56 26.39 11.96
N ASP A 11 38.09 25.21 11.65
CA ASP A 11 37.32 24.05 11.18
C ASP A 11 36.44 23.49 12.30
N CYS A 12 36.93 23.48 13.55
CA CYS A 12 36.16 23.07 14.73
C CYS A 12 35.03 24.05 15.05
N LEU A 13 35.26 25.35 14.92
CA LEU A 13 34.22 26.40 15.08
C LEU A 13 33.22 26.38 13.98
N PHE A 14 33.63 26.08 12.73
CA PHE A 14 32.72 25.91 11.60
C PHE A 14 31.83 24.66 11.77
N PHE A 15 32.42 23.57 12.26
CA PHE A 15 31.70 22.33 12.55
C PHE A 15 30.73 22.51 13.73
N LEU A 16 31.13 23.21 14.79
CA LEU A 16 30.26 23.58 15.92
C LEU A 16 29.14 24.54 15.49
N GLY A 17 29.39 25.49 14.60
CA GLY A 17 28.40 26.38 14.00
C GLY A 17 27.41 25.62 13.12
N TYR A 18 27.88 24.63 12.37
CA TYR A 18 27.02 23.77 11.53
C TYR A 18 26.12 22.84 12.37
N VAL A 19 26.67 22.28 13.45
CA VAL A 19 25.92 21.40 14.39
C VAL A 19 24.94 22.17 15.30
N SER A 20 25.27 23.44 15.60
CA SER A 20 24.48 24.30 16.51
C SER A 20 23.28 24.99 15.86
N GLY A 21 23.08 24.87 14.57
CA GLY A 21 22.35 25.96 13.91
C GLY A 21 21.01 25.58 13.47
N GLN A 22 20.27 24.95 13.04
CA GLN A 22 18.87 25.10 12.64
C GLN A 22 18.00 23.96 13.13
N SER A 23 17.08 24.30 14.06
CA SER A 23 15.96 23.38 14.27
C SER A 23 15.31 23.14 12.91
N SER A 24 15.32 21.89 12.46
CA SER A 24 14.81 21.43 11.16
C SER A 24 13.33 21.84 10.92
N PHE A 25 12.64 22.32 11.94
CA PHE A 25 11.26 22.74 11.90
C PHE A 25 11.09 24.18 12.35
N PRO A 26 10.18 24.96 11.73
CA PRO A 26 9.88 26.32 12.14
C PRO A 26 9.37 26.38 13.59
N LYS A 27 9.50 27.55 14.22
CA LYS A 27 9.01 27.76 15.59
C LYS A 27 7.50 27.68 15.63
N PRO A 28 6.90 27.19 16.73
CA PRO A 28 5.45 27.21 16.91
C PRO A 28 4.85 28.62 16.79
N LEU A 29 3.66 28.73 16.25
CA LEU A 29 2.92 29.99 16.15
C LEU A 29 2.51 30.46 17.57
N SER A 30 2.45 31.75 17.75
CA SER A 30 1.78 32.34 18.93
C SER A 30 0.27 32.09 18.90
N ARG A 31 -0.40 32.16 20.03
CA ARG A 31 -1.85 31.96 20.12
C ARG A 31 -2.65 32.95 19.23
N SER A 32 -2.17 34.18 19.10
CA SER A 32 -2.80 35.19 18.24
C SER A 32 -2.64 34.84 16.76
N GLU A 33 -1.44 34.42 16.33
CA GLU A 33 -1.17 34.01 14.94
C GLU A 33 -1.93 32.74 14.59
N GLU A 34 -1.95 31.72 15.50
CA GLU A 34 -2.73 30.49 15.29
C GLU A 34 -4.22 30.79 15.10
N SER A 35 -4.78 31.66 15.96
CA SER A 35 -6.19 32.07 15.85
C SER A 35 -6.48 32.84 14.55
N ALA A 36 -5.56 33.70 14.11
CA ALA A 36 -5.70 34.42 12.84
C ALA A 36 -5.63 33.47 11.64
N CYS A 37 -4.66 32.53 11.63
CA CYS A 37 -4.56 31.52 10.58
C CYS A 37 -5.78 30.58 10.53
N LEU A 38 -6.34 30.20 11.68
CA LEU A 38 -7.57 29.40 11.73
C LEU A 38 -8.78 30.15 11.14
N ALA A 39 -8.89 31.46 11.42
CA ALA A 39 -9.94 32.29 10.85
C ALA A 39 -9.79 32.45 9.33
N ALA A 40 -8.58 32.70 8.85
CA ALA A 40 -8.28 32.80 7.40
C ALA A 40 -8.54 31.46 6.68
N MET A 41 -8.12 30.33 7.26
CA MET A 41 -8.38 29.00 6.73
C MET A 41 -9.89 28.71 6.62
N ALA A 42 -10.70 29.14 7.56
CA ALA A 42 -12.16 28.99 7.50
C ALA A 42 -12.79 29.77 6.33
N LEU A 43 -12.11 30.79 5.80
CA LEU A 43 -12.48 31.55 4.60
C LEU A 43 -11.89 30.97 3.30
N GLY A 44 -11.15 29.84 3.40
CA GLY A 44 -10.56 29.16 2.24
C GLY A 44 -9.12 29.57 1.92
N ASP A 45 -8.41 30.24 2.83
CA ASP A 45 -7.01 30.62 2.62
C ASP A 45 -6.07 29.42 2.75
N GLU A 46 -5.52 28.98 1.62
CA GLU A 46 -4.57 27.86 1.51
C GLU A 46 -3.19 28.19 2.12
N GLU A 47 -2.75 29.45 2.08
CA GLU A 47 -1.49 29.86 2.70
C GLU A 47 -1.58 29.78 4.23
N ALA A 48 -2.69 30.21 4.80
CA ALA A 48 -2.95 30.07 6.24
C ALA A 48 -2.97 28.57 6.65
N ARG A 49 -3.56 27.70 5.83
CA ARG A 49 -3.54 26.23 6.05
C ARG A 49 -2.11 25.68 6.02
N ARG A 50 -1.32 26.03 5.01
CA ARG A 50 0.07 25.63 4.87
C ARG A 50 0.89 26.05 6.09
N LYS A 51 0.75 27.31 6.50
CA LYS A 51 1.43 27.86 7.69
C LYS A 51 1.09 27.10 8.96
N LEU A 52 -0.19 26.73 9.16
CA LEU A 52 -0.61 25.91 10.31
C LEU A 52 0.05 24.53 10.30
N ILE A 53 0.17 23.89 9.15
CA ILE A 53 0.83 22.57 9.01
C ILE A 53 2.33 22.70 9.31
N GLU A 54 3.04 23.60 8.63
CA GLU A 54 4.48 23.76 8.74
C GLU A 54 4.94 24.04 10.17
N HIS A 55 4.26 24.95 10.87
CA HIS A 55 4.61 25.33 12.24
C HIS A 55 4.22 24.27 13.30
N ASN A 56 3.46 23.24 12.92
CA ASN A 56 3.09 22.11 13.79
C ASN A 56 3.79 20.79 13.42
N LEU A 57 4.68 20.73 12.41
CA LEU A 57 5.44 19.53 12.04
C LEU A 57 6.26 18.95 13.22
N ARG A 58 6.76 19.82 14.10
CA ARG A 58 7.46 19.40 15.30
C ARG A 58 6.62 18.51 16.21
N LEU A 59 5.31 18.75 16.28
CA LEU A 59 4.38 17.92 17.04
C LEU A 59 4.27 16.52 16.43
N ALA A 60 4.17 16.41 15.09
CA ALA A 60 4.13 15.14 14.38
C ALA A 60 5.40 14.32 14.64
N ALA A 61 6.58 14.94 14.51
CA ALA A 61 7.86 14.29 14.79
C ALA A 61 8.00 13.86 16.26
N HIS A 62 7.52 14.66 17.20
CA HIS A 62 7.55 14.32 18.63
C HIS A 62 6.67 13.11 18.95
N ILE A 63 5.48 13.03 18.38
CA ILE A 63 4.57 11.90 18.60
C ILE A 63 5.10 10.64 17.91
N ALA A 64 5.58 10.75 16.66
CA ALA A 64 6.13 9.63 15.92
C ALA A 64 7.26 8.90 16.65
N ARG A 65 8.11 9.64 17.38
CA ARG A 65 9.22 9.07 18.18
C ARG A 65 8.79 8.09 19.26
N LYS A 66 7.53 8.12 19.70
CA LYS A 66 7.00 7.23 20.75
C LYS A 66 6.63 5.85 20.20
N TYR A 67 6.60 5.68 18.87
CA TYR A 67 6.15 4.47 18.23
C TYR A 67 7.28 3.79 17.48
N THR A 68 7.23 2.46 17.46
CA THR A 68 8.08 1.61 16.62
C THR A 68 7.17 0.66 15.87
N VAL A 69 7.30 0.62 14.55
CA VAL A 69 6.51 -0.25 13.67
C VAL A 69 7.47 -1.14 12.90
N PRO A 70 7.32 -2.46 12.96
CA PRO A 70 8.14 -3.38 12.17
C PRO A 70 8.04 -3.05 10.68
N GLY A 71 9.18 -2.96 10.00
CA GLY A 71 9.23 -2.64 8.57
C GLY A 71 9.04 -1.15 8.21
N CYS A 72 8.94 -0.25 9.21
CA CYS A 72 8.88 1.20 9.00
C CYS A 72 10.08 1.87 9.66
N THR A 73 10.71 2.80 8.96
CA THR A 73 11.76 3.64 9.53
C THR A 73 11.15 4.74 10.41
N GLN A 74 11.98 5.40 11.21
CA GLN A 74 11.52 6.54 12.01
C GLN A 74 11.04 7.71 11.10
N GLU A 75 11.65 7.85 9.95
CA GLU A 75 11.30 8.85 8.94
C GLU A 75 9.93 8.57 8.32
N ASP A 76 9.63 7.29 8.05
CA ASP A 76 8.30 6.86 7.59
C ASP A 76 7.23 7.19 8.62
N LEU A 77 7.50 6.95 9.90
CA LEU A 77 6.56 7.27 10.98
C LEU A 77 6.31 8.78 11.10
N VAL A 78 7.33 9.62 10.90
CA VAL A 78 7.17 11.08 10.85
C VAL A 78 6.32 11.48 9.65
N SER A 79 6.54 10.85 8.49
CA SER A 79 5.74 11.09 7.28
C SER A 79 4.27 10.71 7.49
N ILE A 80 4.00 9.54 8.09
CA ILE A 80 2.64 9.10 8.46
C ILE A 80 2.02 10.08 9.47
N GLY A 81 2.78 10.50 10.48
CA GLY A 81 2.35 11.51 11.45
C GLY A 81 2.01 12.84 10.78
N THR A 82 2.77 13.24 9.76
CA THR A 82 2.50 14.44 8.97
C THR A 82 1.18 14.34 8.21
N VAL A 83 0.86 13.18 7.64
CA VAL A 83 -0.45 12.93 7.02
C VAL A 83 -1.57 13.09 8.05
N GLY A 84 -1.39 12.54 9.27
CA GLY A 84 -2.32 12.72 10.37
C GLY A 84 -2.51 14.19 10.76
N LEU A 85 -1.44 14.98 10.79
CA LEU A 85 -1.48 16.42 11.03
C LEU A 85 -2.25 17.17 9.93
N ILE A 86 -2.00 16.85 8.66
CA ILE A 86 -2.73 17.46 7.51
C ILE A 86 -4.22 17.20 7.63
N LYS A 87 -4.61 15.94 7.90
CA LYS A 87 -6.02 15.56 8.14
C LYS A 87 -6.62 16.33 9.31
N ALA A 88 -5.85 16.49 10.38
CA ALA A 88 -6.29 17.24 11.56
C ALA A 88 -6.56 18.72 11.23
N VAL A 89 -5.63 19.39 10.55
CA VAL A 89 -5.81 20.80 10.15
C VAL A 89 -7.02 20.96 9.24
N GLN A 90 -7.25 20.05 8.30
CA GLN A 90 -8.38 20.09 7.38
C GLN A 90 -9.75 19.89 8.06
N SER A 91 -9.78 19.05 9.11
CA SER A 91 -11.04 18.70 9.78
C SER A 91 -11.30 19.48 11.08
N TYR A 92 -10.34 20.29 11.53
CA TYR A 92 -10.45 21.02 12.77
C TYR A 92 -11.51 22.13 12.68
N LYS A 93 -12.38 22.15 13.70
CA LYS A 93 -13.39 23.21 13.90
C LYS A 93 -13.16 23.88 15.24
N LYS A 94 -13.10 25.21 15.25
CA LYS A 94 -12.80 26.01 16.44
C LYS A 94 -13.85 25.82 17.57
N ASP A 95 -15.08 25.43 17.19
CA ASP A 95 -16.22 25.29 18.13
C ASP A 95 -16.16 24.02 18.98
N CYS A 96 -15.17 23.13 18.77
CA CYS A 96 -15.05 21.87 19.50
C CYS A 96 -14.47 21.99 20.92
N GLY A 97 -14.13 23.20 21.41
CA GLY A 97 -13.65 23.43 22.76
C GLY A 97 -12.25 22.87 23.09
N THR A 98 -11.54 22.28 22.11
CA THR A 98 -10.19 21.73 22.27
C THR A 98 -9.19 22.52 21.44
N SER A 99 -7.91 22.61 21.89
CA SER A 99 -6.87 23.27 21.12
C SER A 99 -6.52 22.47 19.86
N LEU A 100 -6.07 23.17 18.79
CA LEU A 100 -5.58 22.52 17.57
C LEU A 100 -4.51 21.46 17.89
N ALA A 101 -3.55 21.77 18.75
CA ALA A 101 -2.48 20.86 19.13
C ALA A 101 -3.00 19.56 19.77
N THR A 102 -4.01 19.65 20.64
CA THR A 102 -4.64 18.48 21.29
C THR A 102 -5.39 17.62 20.25
N TYR A 103 -6.14 18.26 19.37
CA TYR A 103 -6.85 17.55 18.31
C TYR A 103 -5.89 16.90 17.31
N ALA A 104 -4.89 17.65 16.86
CA ALA A 104 -3.87 17.15 15.95
C ALA A 104 -3.08 15.98 16.56
N ALA A 105 -2.73 16.03 17.84
CA ALA A 105 -2.07 14.93 18.53
C ALA A 105 -2.86 13.62 18.41
N ARG A 106 -4.17 13.66 18.61
CA ARG A 106 -5.05 12.49 18.47
C ARG A 106 -5.15 11.99 17.03
N CYS A 107 -5.22 12.88 16.06
CA CYS A 107 -5.25 12.50 14.65
C CYS A 107 -3.93 11.84 14.21
N ILE A 108 -2.80 12.38 14.65
CA ILE A 108 -1.47 11.81 14.40
C ILE A 108 -1.34 10.42 15.03
N GLU A 109 -1.70 10.27 16.29
CA GLU A 109 -1.71 8.98 16.99
C GLU A 109 -2.58 7.95 16.25
N ASN A 110 -3.79 8.33 15.85
CA ASN A 110 -4.70 7.45 15.14
C ASN A 110 -4.13 6.99 13.79
N GLU A 111 -3.50 7.88 13.02
CA GLU A 111 -2.89 7.53 11.73
C GLU A 111 -1.75 6.50 11.92
N ILE A 112 -0.88 6.72 12.91
CA ILE A 112 0.20 5.79 13.26
C ILE A 112 -0.38 4.43 13.72
N LEU A 113 -1.41 4.44 14.57
CA LEU A 113 -2.06 3.23 15.06
C LEU A 113 -2.76 2.44 13.94
N MET A 114 -3.34 3.13 12.95
CA MET A 114 -3.91 2.46 11.76
C MET A 114 -2.82 1.76 10.95
N THR A 115 -1.67 2.38 10.77
CA THR A 115 -0.50 1.76 10.10
C THR A 115 0.01 0.55 10.89
N LEU A 116 0.09 0.63 12.22
CA LEU A 116 0.43 -0.50 13.09
C LEU A 116 -0.53 -1.69 12.92
N ARG A 117 -1.85 -1.41 12.84
CA ARG A 117 -2.86 -2.46 12.61
C ARG A 117 -2.71 -3.10 11.24
N ALA A 118 -2.43 -2.31 10.19
CA ALA A 118 -2.15 -2.80 8.85
C ALA A 118 -0.88 -3.66 8.82
N ALA A 119 0.20 -3.23 9.47
CA ALA A 119 1.44 -3.98 9.59
C ALA A 119 1.26 -5.32 10.32
N ARG A 120 0.38 -5.38 11.33
CA ARG A 120 0.05 -6.64 12.02
C ARG A 120 -0.57 -7.69 11.08
N LYS A 121 -1.38 -7.28 10.11
CA LYS A 121 -1.98 -8.21 9.14
C LYS A 121 -0.92 -8.82 8.21
N ARG A 122 0.18 -8.11 7.97
CA ARG A 122 1.28 -8.55 7.09
C ARG A 122 2.39 -9.32 7.82
N ARG A 123 2.25 -9.62 9.11
CA ARG A 123 3.29 -10.35 9.88
C ARG A 123 3.62 -11.74 9.35
N GLY A 124 2.73 -12.34 8.54
CA GLY A 124 2.95 -13.62 7.89
C GLY A 124 3.54 -13.53 6.49
N GLU A 125 3.76 -12.32 5.96
CA GLU A 125 4.39 -12.13 4.66
C GLU A 125 5.90 -12.28 4.81
N VAL A 126 6.48 -13.15 3.98
CA VAL A 126 7.93 -13.39 3.89
C VAL A 126 8.39 -12.90 2.52
N SER A 127 9.54 -12.23 2.46
CA SER A 127 10.10 -11.79 1.19
C SER A 127 10.56 -12.98 0.36
N LEU A 128 10.19 -13.03 -0.91
CA LEU A 128 10.67 -14.06 -1.83
C LEU A 128 12.19 -13.99 -2.04
N SER A 129 12.80 -12.83 -1.84
CA SER A 129 14.25 -12.62 -1.92
C SER A 129 14.96 -12.84 -0.59
N GLU A 130 14.26 -13.33 0.45
CA GLU A 130 14.89 -13.62 1.75
C GLU A 130 15.81 -14.83 1.62
N PRO A 131 17.09 -14.71 2.02
CA PRO A 131 18.02 -15.84 1.97
C PRO A 131 17.60 -16.91 3.00
N ILE A 132 17.43 -18.15 2.54
CA ILE A 132 17.05 -19.29 3.37
C ILE A 132 18.28 -20.11 3.77
N GLY A 133 19.33 -20.05 2.95
CA GLY A 133 20.57 -20.78 3.16
C GLY A 133 21.61 -20.41 2.12
N THR A 134 22.73 -21.13 2.16
CA THR A 134 23.82 -21.00 1.17
C THR A 134 24.02 -22.34 0.47
N ASP A 135 24.34 -22.30 -0.81
CA ASP A 135 24.75 -23.48 -1.55
C ASP A 135 26.16 -23.95 -1.17
N GLY A 136 26.60 -25.10 -1.74
CA GLY A 136 27.94 -25.65 -1.49
C GLY A 136 29.09 -24.76 -2.01
N GLU A 137 28.79 -23.74 -2.81
CA GLU A 137 29.74 -22.78 -3.38
C GLU A 137 29.75 -21.45 -2.61
N GLY A 138 28.84 -21.28 -1.61
CA GLY A 138 28.74 -20.10 -0.76
C GLY A 138 27.83 -19.00 -1.31
N ASN A 139 27.00 -19.28 -2.33
CA ASN A 139 26.00 -18.33 -2.82
C ASN A 139 24.71 -18.42 -1.99
N ASP A 140 24.06 -17.28 -1.75
CA ASP A 140 22.79 -17.24 -1.03
C ASP A 140 21.65 -17.83 -1.88
N ILE A 141 20.93 -18.79 -1.30
CA ILE A 141 19.70 -19.36 -1.87
C ILE A 141 18.53 -18.63 -1.28
N SER A 142 17.73 -18.00 -2.15
CA SER A 142 16.52 -17.27 -1.77
C SER A 142 15.27 -18.16 -1.83
N LEU A 143 14.17 -17.71 -1.20
CA LEU A 143 12.90 -18.45 -1.23
C LEU A 143 12.38 -18.63 -2.66
N ILE A 144 12.60 -17.66 -3.54
CA ILE A 144 12.17 -17.72 -4.96
C ILE A 144 12.89 -18.84 -5.73
N ASP A 145 14.13 -19.17 -5.36
CA ASP A 145 14.92 -20.21 -6.04
C ASP A 145 14.42 -21.63 -5.75
N ILE A 146 13.73 -21.79 -4.60
CA ILE A 146 13.15 -23.06 -4.16
C ILE A 146 11.69 -23.19 -4.63
N LEU A 147 10.96 -22.06 -4.77
CA LEU A 147 9.60 -22.04 -5.26
C LEU A 147 9.61 -22.20 -6.78
N GLY A 148 9.54 -23.45 -7.21
CA GLY A 148 9.35 -23.80 -8.64
C GLY A 148 7.86 -23.96 -8.97
N THR A 149 7.57 -24.01 -10.27
CA THR A 149 6.31 -24.54 -10.77
C THR A 149 6.37 -26.06 -10.79
N GLU A 150 5.23 -26.73 -10.62
CA GLU A 150 5.14 -28.18 -10.78
C GLU A 150 5.75 -28.59 -12.14
N PRO A 151 6.62 -29.61 -12.19
CA PRO A 151 7.33 -29.99 -13.41
C PRO A 151 6.41 -30.25 -14.60
N ASP A 152 5.23 -30.76 -14.34
CA ASP A 152 4.27 -31.20 -15.37
C ASP A 152 3.25 -30.11 -15.74
N GLU A 153 3.26 -28.91 -15.11
CA GLU A 153 2.24 -27.88 -15.32
C GLU A 153 2.19 -27.41 -16.77
N VAL A 154 3.35 -27.24 -17.41
CA VAL A 154 3.43 -26.81 -18.81
C VAL A 154 2.95 -27.93 -19.74
N GLU A 155 3.35 -29.18 -19.46
CA GLU A 155 2.95 -30.35 -20.23
C GLU A 155 1.44 -30.57 -20.14
N GLU A 156 0.88 -30.53 -18.92
CA GLU A 156 -0.58 -30.61 -18.73
C GLU A 156 -1.34 -29.49 -19.40
N ALA A 157 -0.85 -28.25 -19.35
CA ALA A 157 -1.48 -27.12 -20.01
C ALA A 157 -1.49 -27.28 -21.54
N VAL A 158 -0.39 -27.79 -22.13
CA VAL A 158 -0.31 -28.10 -23.56
C VAL A 158 -1.25 -29.26 -23.92
N ALA A 159 -1.21 -30.36 -23.16
CA ALA A 159 -2.08 -31.52 -23.37
C ALA A 159 -3.57 -31.12 -23.31
N ARG A 160 -3.94 -30.30 -22.34
CA ARG A 160 -5.30 -29.75 -22.21
C ARG A 160 -5.67 -28.89 -23.44
N ARG A 161 -4.78 -28.04 -23.92
CA ARG A 161 -5.02 -27.21 -25.11
C ARG A 161 -5.20 -28.05 -26.37
N VAL A 162 -4.36 -29.06 -26.57
CA VAL A 162 -4.44 -30.00 -27.70
C VAL A 162 -5.78 -30.77 -27.65
N THR A 163 -6.18 -31.24 -26.48
CA THR A 163 -7.45 -31.95 -26.27
C THR A 163 -8.65 -31.05 -26.57
N LEU A 164 -8.66 -29.81 -26.12
CA LEU A 164 -9.68 -28.83 -26.42
C LEU A 164 -9.76 -28.52 -27.92
N HIS A 165 -8.63 -28.46 -28.61
CA HIS A 165 -8.60 -28.28 -30.06
C HIS A 165 -9.25 -29.45 -30.79
N LYS A 166 -8.89 -30.69 -30.42
CA LYS A 166 -9.51 -31.90 -30.99
C LYS A 166 -11.03 -31.95 -30.74
N ILE A 167 -11.46 -31.61 -29.53
CA ILE A 167 -12.90 -31.54 -29.21
C ILE A 167 -13.60 -30.53 -30.11
N ARG A 168 -13.06 -29.35 -30.32
CA ARG A 168 -13.64 -28.34 -31.23
C ARG A 168 -13.71 -28.80 -32.67
N GLN A 169 -12.71 -29.52 -33.17
CA GLN A 169 -12.73 -30.10 -34.52
C GLN A 169 -13.85 -31.15 -34.68
N VAL A 170 -14.02 -32.06 -33.69
CA VAL A 170 -15.06 -33.05 -33.70
C VAL A 170 -16.43 -32.38 -33.61
N LEU A 171 -16.62 -31.39 -32.72
CA LEU A 171 -17.85 -30.64 -32.61
C LEU A 171 -18.25 -29.94 -33.93
N SER A 172 -17.26 -29.45 -34.69
CA SER A 172 -17.52 -28.78 -35.95
C SER A 172 -18.05 -29.73 -37.04
N SER A 173 -17.83 -31.06 -36.92
CA SER A 173 -18.32 -32.08 -37.83
C SER A 173 -19.70 -32.57 -37.51
N LEU A 174 -20.26 -32.22 -36.33
CA LEU A 174 -21.61 -32.63 -35.93
C LEU A 174 -22.68 -31.78 -36.61
N PRO A 175 -23.93 -32.35 -36.77
CA PRO A 175 -25.08 -31.56 -37.17
C PRO A 175 -25.34 -30.37 -36.28
N PRO A 176 -25.82 -29.22 -36.79
CA PRO A 176 -25.95 -27.99 -36.00
C PRO A 176 -26.75 -28.15 -34.70
N ARG A 177 -27.80 -28.96 -34.71
CA ARG A 177 -28.63 -29.18 -33.48
C ARG A 177 -27.87 -29.93 -32.40
N GLU A 178 -27.20 -31.02 -32.76
CA GLU A 178 -26.42 -31.83 -31.81
C GLU A 178 -25.25 -31.02 -31.25
N ARG A 179 -24.57 -30.24 -32.08
CA ARG A 179 -23.52 -29.32 -31.68
C ARG A 179 -24.05 -28.30 -30.65
N THR A 180 -25.19 -27.65 -30.91
CA THR A 180 -25.75 -26.67 -29.99
C THR A 180 -26.10 -27.30 -28.65
N VAL A 181 -26.66 -28.54 -28.63
CA VAL A 181 -26.96 -29.27 -27.38
C VAL A 181 -25.67 -29.48 -26.57
N LEU A 182 -24.62 -29.96 -27.21
CA LEU A 182 -23.33 -30.19 -26.51
C LEU A 182 -22.67 -28.89 -26.03
N GLU A 183 -22.67 -27.84 -26.85
CA GLU A 183 -22.14 -26.52 -26.49
C GLU A 183 -22.84 -25.95 -25.25
N MET A 184 -24.19 -26.03 -25.20
CA MET A 184 -24.95 -25.58 -24.04
C MET A 184 -24.74 -26.50 -22.83
N ARG A 185 -24.76 -27.83 -23.05
CA ARG A 185 -24.64 -28.81 -21.94
C ARG A 185 -23.33 -28.69 -21.18
N TYR A 186 -22.26 -28.47 -21.89
CA TYR A 186 -20.90 -28.39 -21.32
C TYR A 186 -20.36 -26.96 -21.18
N GLY A 187 -21.15 -25.94 -21.55
CA GLY A 187 -20.74 -24.55 -21.43
C GLY A 187 -19.56 -24.19 -22.29
N LEU A 188 -19.46 -24.74 -23.50
CA LEU A 188 -18.30 -24.58 -24.35
C LEU A 188 -18.18 -23.19 -24.99
N LEU A 189 -19.28 -22.42 -25.05
CA LEU A 189 -19.34 -21.07 -25.61
C LEU A 189 -19.23 -19.99 -24.53
N ASP A 190 -20.04 -20.10 -23.48
CA ASP A 190 -20.21 -19.06 -22.44
C ASP A 190 -19.61 -19.45 -21.07
N GLY A 191 -19.00 -20.65 -20.99
CA GLY A 191 -18.45 -21.19 -19.75
C GLY A 191 -19.49 -21.66 -18.74
N LYS A 192 -20.80 -21.62 -19.13
CA LYS A 192 -21.91 -21.98 -18.24
C LYS A 192 -22.59 -23.24 -18.71
N ALA A 193 -22.50 -24.32 -17.91
CA ALA A 193 -23.18 -25.59 -18.20
C ALA A 193 -24.68 -25.48 -17.90
N HIS A 194 -25.53 -25.82 -18.90
CA HIS A 194 -26.98 -25.83 -18.75
C HIS A 194 -27.50 -27.23 -18.49
N PRO A 195 -28.50 -27.38 -17.58
CA PRO A 195 -29.16 -28.68 -17.35
C PRO A 195 -30.06 -29.09 -18.52
N GLN A 196 -30.21 -30.38 -18.73
CA GLN A 196 -30.99 -30.93 -19.86
C GLN A 196 -32.40 -30.35 -20.01
N HIS A 197 -33.08 -30.05 -18.91
CA HIS A 197 -34.43 -29.49 -18.95
C HIS A 197 -34.50 -28.07 -19.50
N GLU A 198 -33.47 -27.26 -19.28
CA GLU A 198 -33.34 -25.91 -19.85
C GLU A 198 -33.06 -25.99 -21.35
N ILE A 199 -32.14 -26.86 -21.75
CA ILE A 199 -31.81 -27.09 -23.16
C ILE A 199 -33.04 -27.58 -23.93
N ALA A 200 -33.76 -28.55 -23.36
CA ALA A 200 -35.00 -29.06 -23.92
C ALA A 200 -36.04 -27.95 -24.15
N ARG A 201 -36.20 -27.06 -23.15
CA ARG A 201 -37.11 -25.91 -23.24
C ARG A 201 -36.70 -24.92 -24.32
N LEU A 202 -35.42 -24.61 -24.41
CA LEU A 202 -34.87 -23.66 -25.40
C LEU A 202 -34.99 -24.19 -26.83
N LEU A 203 -34.77 -25.48 -27.03
CA LEU A 203 -34.80 -26.10 -28.35
C LEU A 203 -36.19 -26.64 -28.73
N GLY A 204 -37.19 -26.54 -27.85
CA GLY A 204 -38.56 -27.02 -28.10
C GLY A 204 -38.66 -28.54 -28.27
N ILE A 205 -37.79 -29.32 -27.60
CA ILE A 205 -37.75 -30.79 -27.68
C ILE A 205 -37.98 -31.40 -26.29
N SER A 206 -38.29 -32.72 -26.28
CA SER A 206 -38.41 -33.40 -24.98
C SER A 206 -37.04 -33.60 -24.32
N ARG A 207 -37.03 -33.68 -22.98
CA ARG A 207 -35.80 -33.89 -22.19
C ARG A 207 -35.04 -35.17 -22.59
N SER A 208 -35.80 -36.20 -23.02
CA SER A 208 -35.20 -37.48 -23.46
C SER A 208 -34.50 -37.41 -24.82
N TYR A 209 -34.72 -36.35 -25.60
CA TYR A 209 -34.03 -36.11 -26.86
C TYR A 209 -32.74 -35.25 -26.71
N VAL A 210 -32.51 -34.66 -25.55
CA VAL A 210 -31.26 -33.93 -25.21
C VAL A 210 -30.22 -34.91 -24.71
#